data_5e96a2eff58197ea70d8eb5ce77c3e5b
#
_entry.id   5e96a2eff58197ea70d8eb5ce77c3e5b
#
_cell.length_a   1.000
_cell.length_b   1.000
_cell.length_c   1.000
_cell.angle_alpha   90.00
_cell.angle_beta   90.00
_cell.angle_gamma   90.00
#
_symmetry.space_group_name_H-M   'P 1'
#
loop_
_entity.id
_entity.type
_entity.pdbx_description
1 polymer ?
#
loop_
_entity_poly.entity_id
_entity_poly.type
_entity_poly.pdbx_seq_one_letter_code
_entity_poly.pdbx_strand_id
1 'polypeptide(L)'
;MGIIKTINRKCKKLKNIFFGNKDLDLSNKKILITGSNSGIGLHVYKKIIDKNNILAFTNNDSNEIDKLISKKTTVIKCDFSNLENLEIIKNKIIEFKPNILINCAAKFGPENQSLENFEISDYNKILNINVFSILYIIQQSIKANCLEQILNLSSEMGSIEMNKSGGYYLYRNSKSLLNSITKNLAIDLKKKGVNVYCIHPGSVKTKMNTGGVDNPEYTAQKIINFCVINDEKYAGKFIDIEKKILKW
;
A
#
# COMPACT_ATOMS: atom_id res chain seq x y z
N MET A 1 -14.90 31.04 26.60
CA MET A 1 -15.46 30.11 25.60
C MET A 1 -15.35 30.58 24.14
N GLY A 2 -15.17 31.85 23.84
CA GLY A 2 -15.05 32.42 22.49
C GLY A 2 -13.69 32.18 21.79
N ILE A 3 -12.59 32.24 22.51
CA ILE A 3 -11.23 32.22 21.96
C ILE A 3 -10.86 30.83 21.39
N ILE A 4 -11.28 29.75 22.08
CA ILE A 4 -11.02 28.36 21.62
C ILE A 4 -11.79 28.05 20.34
N LYS A 5 -13.01 28.56 20.18
CA LYS A 5 -13.79 28.40 18.94
C LYS A 5 -13.17 29.17 17.77
N THR A 6 -12.53 30.31 18.01
CA THR A 6 -11.87 31.12 16.99
C THR A 6 -10.54 30.49 16.54
N ILE A 7 -9.77 29.90 17.44
CA ILE A 7 -8.54 29.18 17.14
C ILE A 7 -8.84 27.92 16.31
N ASN A 8 -9.85 27.14 16.70
CA ASN A 8 -10.28 25.96 15.95
C ASN A 8 -10.86 26.31 14.54
N ARG A 9 -11.55 27.45 14.38
CA ARG A 9 -11.98 27.95 13.08
C ARG A 9 -10.80 28.43 12.21
N LYS A 10 -9.82 29.12 12.77
CA LYS A 10 -8.60 29.51 12.04
C LYS A 10 -7.74 28.32 11.67
N CYS A 11 -7.56 27.33 12.55
CA CYS A 11 -6.89 26.08 12.21
C CYS A 11 -7.62 25.27 11.12
N LYS A 12 -8.97 25.22 11.15
CA LYS A 12 -9.75 24.60 10.09
C LYS A 12 -9.63 25.35 8.76
N LYS A 13 -9.62 26.70 8.80
CA LYS A 13 -9.47 27.55 7.61
C LYS A 13 -8.04 27.48 7.03
N LEU A 14 -7.00 27.40 7.86
CA LEU A 14 -5.63 27.19 7.43
C LEU A 14 -5.40 25.76 6.89
N LYS A 15 -6.00 24.74 7.48
CA LYS A 15 -6.01 23.39 6.89
C LYS A 15 -6.66 23.35 5.51
N ASN A 16 -7.73 24.12 5.30
CA ASN A 16 -8.41 24.20 3.98
C ASN A 16 -7.64 25.04 2.94
N ILE A 17 -6.74 25.94 3.35
CA ILE A 17 -5.94 26.75 2.43
C ILE A 17 -4.65 26.02 2.01
N PHE A 18 -4.06 25.19 2.88
CA PHE A 18 -2.84 24.42 2.57
C PHE A 18 -3.11 23.06 1.96
N PHE A 19 -4.30 22.52 2.14
CA PHE A 19 -4.75 21.26 1.53
C PHE A 19 -6.16 21.48 0.98
N GLY A 20 -6.24 22.11 -0.20
CA GLY A 20 -7.50 22.18 -0.92
C GLY A 20 -8.13 20.78 -0.91
N ASN A 21 -9.32 20.64 -0.30
CA ASN A 21 -10.14 19.43 -0.32
C ASN A 21 -10.68 19.18 -1.74
N LYS A 22 -9.82 19.19 -2.76
CA LYS A 22 -10.14 18.55 -4.03
C LYS A 22 -9.73 17.11 -3.90
N ASP A 23 -10.71 16.22 -3.88
CA ASP A 23 -10.49 14.83 -4.19
C ASP A 23 -9.81 14.80 -5.55
N LEU A 24 -8.51 14.49 -5.54
CA LEU A 24 -7.73 14.42 -6.78
C LEU A 24 -8.16 13.16 -7.52
N ASP A 25 -8.33 13.30 -8.81
CA ASP A 25 -8.81 12.26 -9.70
C ASP A 25 -7.64 11.63 -10.46
N LEU A 26 -7.46 10.32 -10.27
CA LEU A 26 -6.48 9.53 -10.99
C LEU A 26 -7.15 8.90 -12.22
N SER A 27 -6.73 9.30 -13.41
CA SER A 27 -7.32 8.84 -14.66
C SER A 27 -6.30 8.51 -15.73
N ASN A 28 -6.70 7.67 -16.70
CA ASN A 28 -5.90 7.29 -17.87
C ASN A 28 -4.54 6.67 -17.56
N LYS A 29 -4.41 5.96 -16.41
CA LYS A 29 -3.19 5.25 -16.02
C LYS A 29 -3.38 3.74 -16.14
N LYS A 30 -2.26 3.03 -16.28
CA LYS A 30 -2.16 1.57 -16.11
C LYS A 30 -1.71 1.29 -14.69
N ILE A 31 -2.62 0.80 -13.86
CA ILE A 31 -2.38 0.61 -12.42
C ILE A 31 -2.37 -0.88 -12.11
N LEU A 32 -1.27 -1.35 -11.53
CA LEU A 32 -1.20 -2.65 -10.90
C LEU A 32 -1.47 -2.48 -9.40
N ILE A 33 -2.45 -3.22 -8.88
CA ILE A 33 -2.80 -3.19 -7.46
C ILE A 33 -2.81 -4.60 -6.87
N THR A 34 -2.15 -4.79 -5.73
CA THR A 34 -2.20 -6.05 -4.97
C THR A 34 -3.13 -5.94 -3.78
N GLY A 35 -3.76 -7.05 -3.36
CA GLY A 35 -4.66 -7.06 -2.20
C GLY A 35 -5.95 -6.26 -2.41
N SER A 36 -6.46 -6.26 -3.62
CA SER A 36 -7.64 -5.47 -4.04
C SER A 36 -8.98 -6.07 -3.64
N ASN A 37 -9.01 -7.23 -2.99
CA ASN A 37 -10.23 -7.95 -2.60
C ASN A 37 -10.79 -7.57 -1.22
N SER A 38 -10.07 -6.78 -0.43
CA SER A 38 -10.52 -6.37 0.91
C SER A 38 -9.84 -5.10 1.41
N GLY A 39 -10.34 -4.56 2.51
CA GLY A 39 -9.71 -3.46 3.25
C GLY A 39 -9.34 -2.26 2.38
N ILE A 40 -8.17 -1.70 2.61
CA ILE A 40 -7.68 -0.50 1.92
C ILE A 40 -7.61 -0.74 0.40
N GLY A 41 -7.05 -1.88 -0.04
CA GLY A 41 -6.88 -2.19 -1.46
C GLY A 41 -8.20 -2.21 -2.23
N LEU A 42 -9.26 -2.76 -1.63
CA LEU A 42 -10.60 -2.76 -2.22
C LEU A 42 -11.17 -1.34 -2.35
N HIS A 43 -11.00 -0.50 -1.35
CA HIS A 43 -11.48 0.90 -1.42
C HIS A 43 -10.69 1.73 -2.45
N VAL A 44 -9.38 1.50 -2.59
CA VAL A 44 -8.58 2.10 -3.67
C VAL A 44 -9.10 1.62 -5.03
N TYR A 45 -9.26 0.31 -5.20
CA TYR A 45 -9.77 -0.30 -6.44
C TYR A 45 -11.11 0.30 -6.87
N LYS A 46 -12.09 0.38 -5.95
CA LYS A 46 -13.42 0.98 -6.20
C LYS A 46 -13.34 2.41 -6.73
N LYS A 47 -12.38 3.20 -6.26
CA LYS A 47 -12.23 4.60 -6.66
C LYS A 47 -11.55 4.81 -8.02
N ILE A 48 -10.75 3.84 -8.48
CA ILE A 48 -9.94 4.01 -9.69
C ILE A 48 -10.45 3.20 -10.90
N ILE A 49 -11.39 2.28 -10.70
CA ILE A 49 -11.80 1.27 -11.70
C ILE A 49 -12.38 1.87 -12.98
N ASP A 50 -13.19 2.92 -12.89
CA ASP A 50 -13.93 3.46 -14.05
C ASP A 50 -13.03 4.26 -15.00
N LYS A 51 -11.94 4.82 -14.48
CA LYS A 51 -11.11 5.81 -15.18
C LYS A 51 -9.74 5.30 -15.61
N ASN A 52 -9.37 4.07 -15.22
CA ASN A 52 -8.04 3.54 -15.45
C ASN A 52 -8.06 2.12 -16.03
N ASN A 53 -6.95 1.69 -16.62
CA ASN A 53 -6.71 0.28 -16.90
C ASN A 53 -6.10 -0.36 -15.65
N ILE A 54 -6.67 -1.47 -15.18
CA ILE A 54 -6.25 -2.07 -13.91
C ILE A 54 -5.89 -3.54 -14.10
N LEU A 55 -4.72 -3.90 -13.57
CA LEU A 55 -4.33 -5.27 -13.28
C LEU A 55 -4.39 -5.47 -11.76
N ALA A 56 -5.34 -6.25 -11.29
CA ALA A 56 -5.61 -6.45 -9.87
C ALA A 56 -5.24 -7.88 -9.45
N PHE A 57 -4.40 -8.01 -8.42
CA PHE A 57 -4.09 -9.31 -7.81
C PHE A 57 -4.83 -9.47 -6.49
N THR A 58 -5.49 -10.62 -6.35
CA THR A 58 -6.29 -10.99 -5.18
C THR A 58 -5.89 -12.37 -4.68
N ASN A 59 -6.12 -12.64 -3.40
CA ASN A 59 -6.18 -14.02 -2.94
C ASN A 59 -7.58 -14.62 -3.27
N ASN A 60 -7.77 -15.90 -3.01
CA ASN A 60 -8.93 -16.65 -3.51
C ASN A 60 -10.31 -16.28 -2.94
N ASP A 61 -10.42 -15.34 -1.98
CA ASP A 61 -11.60 -15.28 -1.11
C ASP A 61 -12.41 -13.99 -1.19
N SER A 62 -12.79 -13.48 -2.36
CA SER A 62 -13.70 -12.33 -2.35
C SER A 62 -14.63 -12.24 -3.55
N ASN A 63 -15.91 -12.46 -3.26
CA ASN A 63 -17.02 -12.20 -4.19
C ASN A 63 -17.28 -10.70 -4.44
N GLU A 64 -16.63 -9.78 -3.68
CA GLU A 64 -16.87 -8.35 -3.84
C GLU A 64 -16.22 -7.78 -5.08
N ILE A 65 -14.95 -8.15 -5.33
CA ILE A 65 -14.23 -7.62 -6.49
C ILE A 65 -14.80 -8.17 -7.80
N ASP A 66 -15.30 -9.43 -7.81
CA ASP A 66 -15.87 -10.06 -8.98
C ASP A 66 -17.13 -9.33 -9.48
N LYS A 67 -17.86 -8.66 -8.57
CA LYS A 67 -19.03 -7.81 -8.90
C LYS A 67 -18.67 -6.44 -9.47
N LEU A 68 -17.39 -6.05 -9.39
CA LEU A 68 -16.90 -4.73 -9.72
C LEU A 68 -15.98 -4.72 -10.96
N ILE A 69 -16.02 -5.78 -11.77
CA ILE A 69 -15.17 -5.88 -12.97
C ILE A 69 -15.68 -4.93 -14.05
N SER A 70 -14.78 -4.12 -14.61
CA SER A 70 -15.02 -3.29 -15.79
C SER A 70 -14.30 -3.85 -17.01
N LYS A 71 -14.65 -3.36 -18.21
CA LYS A 71 -13.95 -3.75 -19.47
C LYS A 71 -12.46 -3.39 -19.49
N LYS A 72 -12.02 -2.49 -18.60
CA LYS A 72 -10.62 -2.04 -18.48
C LYS A 72 -9.87 -2.75 -17.36
N THR A 73 -10.46 -3.78 -16.75
CA THR A 73 -9.89 -4.44 -15.58
C THR A 73 -9.61 -5.90 -15.85
N THR A 74 -8.44 -6.35 -15.46
CA THR A 74 -8.07 -7.76 -15.36
C THR A 74 -7.83 -8.11 -13.90
N VAL A 75 -8.61 -9.04 -13.36
CA VAL A 75 -8.44 -9.57 -12.01
C VAL A 75 -7.81 -10.94 -12.09
N ILE A 76 -6.71 -11.15 -11.38
CA ILE A 76 -6.03 -12.44 -11.31
C ILE A 76 -5.97 -12.90 -9.86
N LYS A 77 -6.47 -14.09 -9.61
CA LYS A 77 -6.37 -14.76 -8.31
C LYS A 77 -4.98 -15.39 -8.19
N CYS A 78 -4.23 -14.98 -7.16
CA CYS A 78 -2.89 -15.47 -6.89
C CYS A 78 -2.64 -15.47 -5.38
N ASP A 79 -2.41 -16.64 -4.83
CA ASP A 79 -2.01 -16.78 -3.43
C ASP A 79 -0.51 -16.52 -3.29
N PHE A 80 -0.17 -15.40 -2.69
CA PHE A 80 1.21 -14.98 -2.46
C PHE A 80 1.92 -15.73 -1.32
N SER A 81 1.24 -16.58 -0.58
CA SER A 81 1.88 -17.44 0.42
C SER A 81 2.74 -18.54 -0.23
N ASN A 82 2.39 -18.95 -1.45
CA ASN A 82 3.20 -19.84 -2.29
C ASN A 82 3.85 -19.06 -3.43
N LEU A 83 5.19 -18.92 -3.38
CA LEU A 83 5.95 -18.15 -4.37
C LEU A 83 5.98 -18.79 -5.77
N GLU A 84 5.70 -20.09 -5.90
CA GLU A 84 5.57 -20.76 -7.20
C GLU A 84 4.44 -20.14 -8.04
N ASN A 85 3.38 -19.67 -7.40
CA ASN A 85 2.28 -19.00 -8.07
C ASN A 85 2.69 -17.69 -8.77
N LEU A 86 3.83 -17.11 -8.42
CA LEU A 86 4.28 -15.84 -9.00
C LEU A 86 4.69 -15.95 -10.47
N GLU A 87 5.10 -17.12 -10.95
CA GLU A 87 5.40 -17.31 -12.38
C GLU A 87 4.16 -17.12 -13.26
N ILE A 88 2.96 -17.43 -12.75
CA ILE A 88 1.69 -17.27 -13.48
C ILE A 88 1.44 -15.79 -13.81
N ILE A 89 1.82 -14.88 -12.92
CA ILE A 89 1.55 -13.44 -13.06
C ILE A 89 2.63 -12.69 -13.82
N LYS A 90 3.81 -13.27 -14.01
CA LYS A 90 4.98 -12.65 -14.65
C LYS A 90 4.67 -12.04 -16.02
N ASN A 91 4.19 -12.88 -16.94
CA ASN A 91 3.91 -12.44 -18.31
C ASN A 91 2.80 -11.40 -18.33
N LYS A 92 1.79 -11.53 -17.45
CA LYS A 92 0.71 -10.56 -17.31
C LYS A 92 1.18 -9.19 -16.87
N ILE A 93 2.15 -9.12 -15.95
CA ILE A 93 2.77 -7.85 -15.54
C ILE A 93 3.53 -7.20 -16.69
N ILE A 94 4.36 -7.99 -17.39
CA ILE A 94 5.20 -7.50 -18.50
C ILE A 94 4.33 -6.99 -19.67
N GLU A 95 3.28 -7.71 -20.04
CA GLU A 95 2.33 -7.32 -21.07
C GLU A 95 1.51 -6.09 -20.68
N PHE A 96 1.09 -6.01 -19.42
CA PHE A 96 0.28 -4.91 -18.93
C PHE A 96 1.03 -3.58 -18.88
N LYS A 97 2.34 -3.58 -18.61
CA LYS A 97 3.21 -2.39 -18.55
C LYS A 97 2.66 -1.33 -17.59
N PRO A 98 2.64 -1.58 -16.28
CA PRO A 98 2.06 -0.65 -15.31
C PRO A 98 2.83 0.67 -15.24
N ASN A 99 2.10 1.79 -15.14
CA ASN A 99 2.67 3.09 -14.78
C ASN A 99 2.78 3.25 -13.27
N ILE A 100 1.81 2.71 -12.54
CA ILE A 100 1.68 2.83 -11.09
C ILE A 100 1.54 1.44 -10.49
N LEU A 101 2.31 1.18 -9.44
CA LEU A 101 2.19 -0.03 -8.63
C LEU A 101 1.77 0.34 -7.21
N ILE A 102 0.64 -0.23 -6.75
CA ILE A 102 0.11 -0.01 -5.40
C ILE A 102 0.09 -1.36 -4.66
N ASN A 103 1.04 -1.55 -3.76
CA ASN A 103 1.18 -2.76 -2.96
C ASN A 103 0.37 -2.65 -1.66
N CYS A 104 -0.88 -3.15 -1.69
CA CYS A 104 -1.77 -3.23 -0.54
C CYS A 104 -1.83 -4.63 0.07
N ALA A 105 -1.39 -5.67 -0.64
CA ALA A 105 -1.42 -7.04 -0.14
C ALA A 105 -0.57 -7.15 1.14
N ALA A 106 -1.18 -7.65 2.20
CA ALA A 106 -0.51 -7.97 3.45
C ALA A 106 -1.33 -8.96 4.27
N LYS A 107 -0.66 -9.68 5.16
CA LYS A 107 -1.26 -10.52 6.19
C LYS A 107 -0.64 -10.16 7.53
N PHE A 108 -1.47 -10.03 8.56
CA PHE A 108 -0.99 -9.75 9.92
C PHE A 108 -0.30 -10.97 10.54
N GLY A 109 -0.85 -12.14 10.28
CA GLY A 109 -0.40 -13.42 10.84
C GLY A 109 -1.31 -13.92 11.95
N PRO A 110 -0.87 -14.91 12.74
CA PRO A 110 -1.61 -15.41 13.89
C PRO A 110 -1.73 -14.34 14.97
N GLU A 111 -2.71 -14.48 15.87
CA GLU A 111 -2.92 -13.53 16.99
C GLU A 111 -1.72 -13.52 17.93
N ASN A 112 -1.18 -14.69 18.24
CA ASN A 112 0.00 -14.81 19.08
C ASN A 112 1.27 -14.86 18.21
N GLN A 113 2.07 -13.82 18.31
CA GLN A 113 3.35 -13.66 17.63
C GLN A 113 4.44 -13.28 18.63
N SER A 114 4.35 -13.79 19.86
CA SER A 114 5.41 -13.62 20.86
C SER A 114 6.62 -14.48 20.52
N LEU A 115 7.77 -14.17 21.11
CA LEU A 115 9.01 -14.90 20.90
C LEU A 115 8.89 -16.40 21.20
N GLU A 116 8.02 -16.75 22.12
CA GLU A 116 7.85 -18.14 22.61
C GLU A 116 6.86 -18.96 21.76
N ASN A 117 6.05 -18.30 20.93
CA ASN A 117 4.86 -18.95 20.35
C ASN A 117 4.72 -18.80 18.83
N PHE A 118 5.68 -18.19 18.13
CA PHE A 118 5.58 -18.11 16.68
C PHE A 118 6.14 -19.37 16.01
N GLU A 119 5.50 -19.77 14.91
CA GLU A 119 5.97 -20.90 14.09
C GLU A 119 6.75 -20.39 12.87
N ILE A 120 7.88 -21.05 12.56
CA ILE A 120 8.69 -20.67 11.37
C ILE A 120 7.89 -20.79 10.08
N SER A 121 6.95 -21.74 9.99
CA SER A 121 6.07 -21.91 8.84
C SER A 121 5.16 -20.69 8.62
N ASP A 122 4.66 -20.08 9.69
CA ASP A 122 3.86 -18.86 9.63
C ASP A 122 4.73 -17.65 9.28
N TYR A 123 5.95 -17.59 9.80
CA TYR A 123 6.90 -16.55 9.46
C TYR A 123 7.21 -16.56 7.95
N ASN A 124 7.49 -17.73 7.38
CA ASN A 124 7.71 -17.87 5.95
C ASN A 124 6.50 -17.43 5.13
N LYS A 125 5.28 -17.84 5.49
CA LYS A 125 4.06 -17.40 4.81
C LYS A 125 3.90 -15.88 4.84
N ILE A 126 4.16 -15.25 5.99
CA ILE A 126 4.04 -13.80 6.15
C ILE A 126 5.10 -13.07 5.32
N LEU A 127 6.34 -13.53 5.33
CA LEU A 127 7.40 -12.96 4.48
C LEU A 127 7.08 -13.13 3.00
N ASN A 128 6.56 -14.29 2.58
CA ASN A 128 6.15 -14.51 1.20
C ASN A 128 5.11 -13.48 0.76
N ILE A 129 4.06 -13.27 1.56
CA ILE A 129 2.98 -12.34 1.22
C ILE A 129 3.41 -10.87 1.33
N ASN A 130 4.04 -10.50 2.45
CA ASN A 130 4.28 -9.09 2.78
C ASN A 130 5.53 -8.51 2.13
N VAL A 131 6.44 -9.37 1.64
CA VAL A 131 7.77 -8.96 1.19
C VAL A 131 8.17 -9.58 -0.15
N PHE A 132 8.33 -10.89 -0.22
CA PHE A 132 8.95 -11.53 -1.38
C PHE A 132 8.09 -11.42 -2.64
N SER A 133 6.76 -11.64 -2.51
CA SER A 133 5.84 -11.44 -3.63
C SER A 133 5.85 -9.99 -4.13
N ILE A 134 5.88 -9.02 -3.20
CA ILE A 134 5.94 -7.59 -3.52
C ILE A 134 7.22 -7.27 -4.29
N LEU A 135 8.36 -7.76 -3.80
CA LEU A 135 9.65 -7.55 -4.44
C LEU A 135 9.69 -8.18 -5.85
N TYR A 136 9.15 -9.40 -6.00
CA TYR A 136 9.04 -10.05 -7.30
C TYR A 136 8.17 -9.25 -8.28
N ILE A 137 6.99 -8.80 -7.84
CA ILE A 137 6.07 -7.99 -8.66
C ILE A 137 6.74 -6.68 -9.10
N ILE A 138 7.46 -6.02 -8.19
CA ILE A 138 8.25 -4.82 -8.50
C ILE A 138 9.30 -5.14 -9.56
N GLN A 139 10.06 -6.22 -9.40
CA GLN A 139 11.08 -6.65 -10.35
C GLN A 139 10.51 -6.85 -11.76
N GLN A 140 9.37 -7.54 -11.89
CA GLN A 140 8.73 -7.74 -13.20
C GLN A 140 8.17 -6.42 -13.77
N SER A 141 7.63 -5.55 -12.92
CA SER A 141 7.13 -4.23 -13.33
C SER A 141 8.25 -3.31 -13.85
N ILE A 142 9.45 -3.38 -13.25
CA ILE A 142 10.63 -2.64 -13.73
C ILE A 142 11.07 -3.14 -15.12
N LYS A 143 11.02 -4.44 -15.36
CA LYS A 143 11.35 -5.03 -16.68
C LYS A 143 10.41 -4.55 -17.78
N ALA A 144 9.17 -4.22 -17.45
CA ALA A 144 8.19 -3.65 -18.38
C ALA A 144 8.53 -2.21 -18.82
N ASN A 145 9.44 -1.53 -18.13
CA ASN A 145 10.03 -0.22 -18.44
C ASN A 145 9.02 0.93 -18.67
N CYS A 146 7.89 0.91 -17.95
CA CYS A 146 6.85 1.97 -18.02
C CYS A 146 6.48 2.53 -16.66
N LEU A 147 7.18 2.10 -15.59
CA LEU A 147 6.86 2.44 -14.22
C LEU A 147 7.25 3.89 -13.90
N GLU A 148 6.32 4.65 -13.32
CA GLU A 148 6.49 6.03 -12.87
C GLU A 148 6.58 6.10 -11.34
N GLN A 149 5.84 5.23 -10.64
CA GLN A 149 5.80 5.24 -9.19
C GLN A 149 5.39 3.89 -8.56
N ILE A 150 5.88 3.69 -7.35
CA ILE A 150 5.59 2.53 -6.50
C ILE A 150 5.13 3.03 -5.14
N LEU A 151 3.97 2.56 -4.67
CA LEU A 151 3.47 2.80 -3.33
C LEU A 151 3.44 1.49 -2.55
N ASN A 152 4.29 1.37 -1.56
CA ASN A 152 4.32 0.22 -0.65
C ASN A 152 3.58 0.58 0.64
N LEU A 153 2.44 -0.07 0.91
CA LEU A 153 1.73 0.11 2.17
C LEU A 153 2.43 -0.66 3.29
N SER A 154 3.11 0.09 4.12
CA SER A 154 3.79 -0.40 5.31
C SER A 154 2.91 -0.20 6.56
N SER A 155 3.53 -0.08 7.72
CA SER A 155 2.89 0.13 9.01
C SER A 155 3.85 0.84 9.95
N GLU A 156 3.32 1.65 10.88
CA GLU A 156 4.09 2.16 12.01
C GLU A 156 4.78 1.03 12.79
N MET A 157 4.16 -0.16 12.82
CA MET A 157 4.77 -1.35 13.42
C MET A 157 6.06 -1.82 12.71
N GLY A 158 6.32 -1.37 11.49
CA GLY A 158 7.58 -1.59 10.77
C GLY A 158 8.70 -0.63 11.15
N SER A 159 8.42 0.39 11.96
CA SER A 159 9.45 1.30 12.48
C SER A 159 10.24 0.64 13.60
N ILE A 160 11.57 0.59 13.45
CA ILE A 160 12.47 0.08 14.50
C ILE A 160 12.54 1.10 15.63
N GLU A 161 12.70 2.38 15.30
CA GLU A 161 12.89 3.44 16.29
C GLU A 161 11.60 3.76 17.08
N MET A 162 10.43 3.67 16.45
CA MET A 162 9.15 3.93 17.10
C MET A 162 8.63 2.75 17.92
N ASN A 163 9.25 1.58 17.84
CA ASN A 163 8.84 0.39 18.58
C ASN A 163 9.12 0.55 20.09
N LYS A 164 8.06 0.65 20.89
CA LYS A 164 8.13 0.76 22.36
C LYS A 164 7.49 -0.43 23.09
N SER A 165 6.81 -1.32 22.36
CA SER A 165 6.03 -2.41 22.97
C SER A 165 6.61 -3.80 22.76
N GLY A 166 7.52 -3.99 21.78
CA GLY A 166 7.96 -5.33 21.37
C GLY A 166 6.82 -6.18 20.79
N GLY A 167 6.98 -7.49 20.82
CA GLY A 167 5.99 -8.46 20.32
C GLY A 167 5.74 -8.39 18.81
N TYR A 168 4.77 -9.15 18.36
CA TYR A 168 4.36 -9.19 16.94
C TYR A 168 5.51 -9.40 15.97
N TYR A 169 6.42 -10.32 16.31
CA TYR A 169 7.70 -10.53 15.60
C TYR A 169 7.51 -10.71 14.10
N LEU A 170 6.53 -11.52 13.69
CA LEU A 170 6.31 -11.85 12.29
C LEU A 170 5.90 -10.60 11.49
N TYR A 171 4.90 -9.87 11.98
CA TYR A 171 4.36 -8.71 11.28
C TYR A 171 5.35 -7.54 11.30
N ARG A 172 5.89 -7.19 12.48
CA ARG A 172 6.88 -6.11 12.60
C ARG A 172 8.06 -6.33 11.69
N ASN A 173 8.67 -7.53 11.73
CA ASN A 173 9.84 -7.83 10.91
C ASN A 173 9.51 -7.77 9.42
N SER A 174 8.35 -8.26 8.99
CA SER A 174 7.94 -8.17 7.59
C SER A 174 7.79 -6.71 7.11
N LYS A 175 7.26 -5.83 7.97
CA LYS A 175 7.09 -4.41 7.64
C LYS A 175 8.40 -3.62 7.74
N SER A 176 9.29 -3.96 8.67
CA SER A 176 10.65 -3.38 8.72
C SER A 176 11.46 -3.76 7.48
N LEU A 177 11.36 -5.01 7.03
CA LEU A 177 12.02 -5.47 5.81
C LEU A 177 11.45 -4.76 4.57
N LEU A 178 10.13 -4.58 4.48
CA LEU A 178 9.49 -3.80 3.42
C LEU A 178 9.95 -2.33 3.43
N ASN A 179 10.12 -1.73 4.61
CA ASN A 179 10.67 -0.39 4.77
C ASN A 179 12.09 -0.30 4.19
N SER A 180 12.97 -1.23 4.55
CA SER A 180 14.34 -1.31 4.04
C SER A 180 14.37 -1.48 2.51
N ILE A 181 13.59 -2.41 1.98
CA ILE A 181 13.44 -2.63 0.53
C ILE A 181 12.97 -1.36 -0.16
N THR A 182 11.96 -0.68 0.39
CA THR A 182 11.43 0.57 -0.19
C THR A 182 12.50 1.65 -0.26
N LYS A 183 13.34 1.76 0.78
CA LYS A 183 14.45 2.71 0.80
C LYS A 183 15.49 2.40 -0.29
N ASN A 184 15.90 1.13 -0.44
CA ASN A 184 16.83 0.70 -1.46
C ASN A 184 16.27 0.97 -2.87
N LEU A 185 15.03 0.56 -3.14
CA LEU A 185 14.37 0.80 -4.42
C LEU A 185 14.30 2.29 -4.78
N ALA A 186 14.03 3.17 -3.81
CA ALA A 186 14.00 4.60 -4.07
C ALA A 186 15.36 5.17 -4.51
N ILE A 187 16.46 4.60 -4.00
CA ILE A 187 17.82 4.97 -4.41
C ILE A 187 18.13 4.43 -5.80
N ASP A 188 17.88 3.14 -6.02
CA ASP A 188 18.23 2.45 -7.27
C ASP A 188 17.44 2.98 -8.48
N LEU A 189 16.16 3.32 -8.25
CA LEU A 189 15.25 3.72 -9.31
C LEU A 189 15.21 5.24 -9.54
N LYS A 190 15.87 6.04 -8.71
CA LYS A 190 15.90 7.50 -8.86
C LYS A 190 16.36 7.95 -10.25
N LYS A 191 17.43 7.35 -10.76
CA LYS A 191 17.96 7.68 -12.10
C LYS A 191 17.02 7.29 -13.25
N LYS A 192 16.07 6.39 -12.98
CA LYS A 192 15.02 5.99 -13.93
C LYS A 192 13.76 6.85 -13.83
N GLY A 193 13.74 7.85 -12.93
CA GLY A 193 12.59 8.73 -12.72
C GLY A 193 11.40 8.06 -12.01
N VAL A 194 11.63 6.93 -11.31
CA VAL A 194 10.57 6.20 -10.60
C VAL A 194 10.55 6.62 -9.13
N ASN A 195 9.45 7.19 -8.68
CA ASN A 195 9.26 7.54 -7.27
C ASN A 195 8.76 6.34 -6.47
N VAL A 196 9.41 6.05 -5.36
CA VAL A 196 9.05 4.90 -4.48
C VAL A 196 8.70 5.40 -3.08
N TYR A 197 7.48 5.11 -2.63
CA TYR A 197 6.94 5.59 -1.36
C TYR A 197 6.73 4.45 -0.38
N CYS A 198 7.09 4.70 0.89
CA CYS A 198 6.76 3.84 2.03
C CYS A 198 5.67 4.53 2.85
N ILE A 199 4.45 3.98 2.85
CA ILE A 199 3.28 4.65 3.41
C ILE A 199 2.72 3.87 4.59
N HIS A 200 2.61 4.52 5.75
CA HIS A 200 1.78 4.07 6.86
C HIS A 200 0.34 4.56 6.65
N PRO A 201 -0.63 3.66 6.48
CA PRO A 201 -1.99 4.05 6.13
C PRO A 201 -2.84 4.57 7.30
N GLY A 202 -2.32 4.59 8.53
CA GLY A 202 -3.07 4.82 9.77
C GLY A 202 -3.60 3.53 10.38
N SER A 203 -4.41 3.67 11.45
CA SER A 203 -5.11 2.55 12.10
C SER A 203 -6.46 2.31 11.44
N VAL A 204 -6.45 1.77 10.24
CA VAL A 204 -7.63 1.66 9.38
C VAL A 204 -8.53 0.50 9.80
N LYS A 205 -9.83 0.77 9.92
CA LYS A 205 -10.84 -0.25 10.24
C LYS A 205 -11.04 -1.19 9.06
N THR A 206 -10.58 -2.42 9.19
CA THR A 206 -10.62 -3.47 8.17
C THR A 206 -10.85 -4.83 8.81
N LYS A 207 -11.02 -5.89 8.01
CA LYS A 207 -11.05 -7.28 8.55
C LYS A 207 -9.75 -7.66 9.27
N MET A 208 -8.61 -7.07 8.88
CA MET A 208 -7.31 -7.29 9.51
C MET A 208 -7.16 -6.51 10.83
N ASN A 209 -7.82 -5.37 10.97
CA ASN A 209 -7.78 -4.50 12.13
C ASN A 209 -9.20 -4.04 12.48
N THR A 210 -9.93 -4.88 13.20
CA THR A 210 -11.33 -4.60 13.60
C THR A 210 -11.44 -3.46 14.59
N GLY A 211 -10.40 -3.22 15.40
CA GLY A 211 -10.28 -2.10 16.34
C GLY A 211 -9.78 -0.80 15.70
N GLY A 212 -9.56 -0.78 14.38
CA GLY A 212 -9.12 0.42 13.68
C GLY A 212 -10.14 1.56 13.77
N VAL A 213 -9.65 2.79 13.79
CA VAL A 213 -10.46 4.01 13.94
C VAL A 213 -10.57 4.82 12.66
N ASP A 214 -9.62 4.64 11.73
CA ASP A 214 -9.58 5.40 10.48
C ASP A 214 -10.54 4.79 9.45
N ASN A 215 -11.21 5.65 8.69
CA ASN A 215 -12.11 5.23 7.62
C ASN A 215 -11.30 4.73 6.40
N PRO A 216 -11.53 3.50 5.91
CA PRO A 216 -10.80 2.95 4.77
C PRO A 216 -11.04 3.71 3.47
N GLU A 217 -12.19 4.32 3.29
CA GLU A 217 -12.49 5.14 2.11
C GLU A 217 -11.67 6.44 2.09
N TYR A 218 -11.55 7.09 3.25
CA TYR A 218 -10.70 8.26 3.42
C TYR A 218 -9.22 7.92 3.16
N THR A 219 -8.75 6.83 3.75
CA THR A 219 -7.38 6.33 3.53
C THR A 219 -7.13 6.05 2.05
N ALA A 220 -8.07 5.40 1.36
CA ALA A 220 -7.97 5.13 -0.07
C ALA A 220 -7.86 6.43 -0.90
N GLN A 221 -8.64 7.46 -0.56
CA GLN A 221 -8.55 8.76 -1.24
C GLN A 221 -7.18 9.42 -1.03
N LYS A 222 -6.62 9.34 0.17
CA LYS A 222 -5.26 9.85 0.44
C LYS A 222 -4.20 9.11 -0.39
N ILE A 223 -4.30 7.78 -0.53
CA ILE A 223 -3.40 7.00 -1.38
C ILE A 223 -3.51 7.43 -2.84
N ILE A 224 -4.72 7.66 -3.35
CA ILE A 224 -4.93 8.17 -4.70
C ILE A 224 -4.30 9.56 -4.87
N ASN A 225 -4.43 10.43 -3.87
CA ASN A 225 -3.81 11.75 -3.90
C ASN A 225 -2.27 11.66 -3.98
N PHE A 226 -1.64 10.66 -3.34
CA PHE A 226 -0.20 10.38 -3.54
C PHE A 226 0.09 10.01 -4.99
N CYS A 227 -0.73 9.17 -5.61
CA CYS A 227 -0.54 8.77 -7.01
C CYS A 227 -0.67 9.96 -7.98
N VAL A 228 -1.59 10.88 -7.74
CA VAL A 228 -1.80 12.06 -8.61
C VAL A 228 -0.69 13.08 -8.44
N ILE A 229 -0.30 13.38 -7.21
CA ILE A 229 0.70 14.42 -6.90
C ILE A 229 2.10 13.97 -7.30
N ASN A 230 2.43 12.70 -7.07
CA ASN A 230 3.73 12.08 -7.37
C ASN A 230 4.94 12.94 -6.96
N ASP A 231 4.93 13.47 -5.73
CA ASP A 231 5.91 14.44 -5.23
C ASP A 231 7.23 13.75 -4.83
N GLU A 232 8.28 13.96 -5.63
CA GLU A 232 9.62 13.38 -5.44
C GLU A 232 10.22 13.62 -4.03
N LYS A 233 9.84 14.70 -3.37
CA LYS A 233 10.38 15.01 -2.03
C LYS A 233 10.06 13.97 -0.97
N TYR A 234 9.01 13.13 -1.20
CA TYR A 234 8.62 12.04 -0.32
C TYR A 234 9.15 10.68 -0.76
N ALA A 235 9.75 10.59 -1.96
CA ALA A 235 10.35 9.35 -2.43
C ALA A 235 11.48 8.89 -1.48
N GLY A 236 11.49 7.61 -1.14
CA GLY A 236 12.47 7.01 -0.22
C GLY A 236 12.34 7.46 1.23
N LYS A 237 11.18 8.01 1.62
CA LYS A 237 10.85 8.35 3.01
C LYS A 237 9.72 7.45 3.51
N PHE A 238 9.74 7.18 4.82
CA PHE A 238 8.63 6.56 5.50
C PHE A 238 7.68 7.68 5.96
N ILE A 239 6.44 7.63 5.50
CA ILE A 239 5.46 8.71 5.69
C ILE A 239 4.08 8.14 6.05
N ASP A 240 3.27 8.93 6.75
CA ASP A 240 1.85 8.62 6.90
C ASP A 240 1.01 9.22 5.75
N ILE A 241 -0.29 8.93 5.76
CA ILE A 241 -1.24 9.43 4.74
C ILE A 241 -1.41 10.96 4.78
N GLU A 242 -1.00 11.63 5.86
CA GLU A 242 -0.99 13.09 5.98
C GLU A 242 0.36 13.70 5.60
N LYS A 243 1.26 12.90 5.01
CA LYS A 243 2.61 13.30 4.56
C LYS A 243 3.57 13.69 5.69
N LYS A 244 3.29 13.29 6.92
CA LYS A 244 4.24 13.40 8.02
C LYS A 244 5.34 12.35 7.83
N ILE A 245 6.59 12.78 7.91
CA ILE A 245 7.73 11.85 7.87
C ILE A 245 7.80 11.14 9.21
N LEU A 246 7.84 9.82 9.14
CA LEU A 246 7.99 8.93 10.27
C LEU A 246 9.44 8.46 10.39
N LYS A 247 9.80 7.99 11.57
CA LYS A 247 11.11 7.37 11.81
C LYS A 247 11.09 5.91 11.33
N TRP A 248 12.23 5.46 10.81
CA TRP A 248 12.40 4.09 10.29
C TRP A 248 12.38 3.01 11.38
#